data_721c235ed5b902a3ba44f9b170fdd156
#
_entry.id   721c235ed5b902a3ba44f9b170fdd156
#
_cell.length_a   1.000
_cell.length_b   1.000
_cell.length_c   1.000
_cell.angle_alpha   90.00
_cell.angle_beta   90.00
_cell.angle_gamma   90.00
#
_symmetry.space_group_name_H-M   'P 1'
#
loop_
_entity.id
_entity.type
_entity.pdbx_description
1 polymer ?
#
loop_
_entity_poly.entity_id
_entity_poly.type
_entity_poly.pdbx_seq_one_letter_code
_entity_poly.pdbx_strand_id
1 'polypeptide(L)'
;NMRDYPLADDKYAIEQLAARYPFIDGTKVGIYGHSGGGFMSAAAICTYPDFYSAAVSSAGNHDNRIYNKGFVEIHFGVDEKVKTGKDSLGVEHTTYDYSVRVRPNQELAKNYKHGLLLFTGAVDNTVNPANTLRLVHALIKADKDFDMFVLPKCTHGFFGESEVFFEHKMWRHFARLLLNDHSADADIDLNKYMIEDERRR
;
A
#
# COMPACT_ATOMS: atom_id res chain seq x y z
N ASN A 1 -7.50 2.93 -14.93
CA ASN A 1 -6.07 2.93 -14.64
C ASN A 1 -5.64 1.60 -14.00
N MET A 2 -4.35 1.34 -13.89
CA MET A 2 -3.77 0.09 -13.38
C MET A 2 -3.90 -0.12 -11.85
N ARG A 3 -4.68 0.68 -11.15
CA ARG A 3 -5.07 0.44 -9.75
C ARG A 3 -6.55 0.05 -9.65
N ASP A 4 -7.43 0.90 -10.15
CA ASP A 4 -8.86 0.78 -9.83
C ASP A 4 -9.51 -0.40 -10.56
N TYR A 5 -9.12 -0.69 -11.81
CA TYR A 5 -9.65 -1.84 -12.56
C TYR A 5 -9.18 -3.18 -11.98
N PRO A 6 -7.88 -3.43 -11.78
CA PRO A 6 -7.46 -4.70 -11.18
C PRO A 6 -8.04 -4.95 -9.79
N LEU A 7 -8.17 -3.92 -8.94
CA LEU A 7 -8.80 -4.10 -7.62
C LEU A 7 -10.27 -4.49 -7.70
N ALA A 8 -11.01 -3.99 -8.69
CA ALA A 8 -12.38 -4.39 -8.92
C ALA A 8 -12.46 -5.84 -9.42
N ASP A 9 -11.56 -6.23 -10.35
CA ASP A 9 -11.49 -7.58 -10.89
C ASP A 9 -11.10 -8.60 -9.83
N ASP A 10 -10.11 -8.30 -8.98
CA ASP A 10 -9.68 -9.14 -7.86
C ASP A 10 -10.83 -9.39 -6.88
N LYS A 11 -11.52 -8.31 -6.48
CA LYS A 11 -12.69 -8.41 -5.59
C LYS A 11 -13.76 -9.31 -6.21
N TYR A 12 -14.12 -9.09 -7.47
CA TYR A 12 -15.14 -9.86 -8.17
C TYR A 12 -14.75 -11.34 -8.32
N ALA A 13 -13.49 -11.63 -8.62
CA ALA A 13 -12.98 -12.99 -8.71
C ALA A 13 -13.07 -13.73 -7.37
N ILE A 14 -12.73 -13.07 -6.26
CA ILE A 14 -12.83 -13.65 -4.91
C ILE A 14 -14.32 -13.91 -4.56
N GLU A 15 -15.21 -12.97 -4.85
CA GLU A 15 -16.66 -13.15 -4.63
C GLU A 15 -17.22 -14.35 -5.40
N GLN A 16 -16.82 -14.53 -6.66
CA GLN A 16 -17.21 -15.69 -7.46
C GLN A 16 -16.65 -17.00 -6.89
N LEU A 17 -15.40 -17.01 -6.45
CA LEU A 17 -14.78 -18.18 -5.85
C LEU A 17 -15.47 -18.57 -4.54
N ALA A 18 -15.76 -17.60 -3.67
CA ALA A 18 -16.46 -17.82 -2.42
C ALA A 18 -17.90 -18.34 -2.64
N ALA A 19 -18.60 -17.81 -3.64
CA ALA A 19 -19.93 -18.30 -4.00
C ALA A 19 -19.89 -19.73 -4.57
N ARG A 20 -18.80 -20.13 -5.21
CA ARG A 20 -18.64 -21.44 -5.87
C ARG A 20 -18.14 -22.52 -4.91
N TYR A 21 -17.28 -22.15 -3.97
CA TYR A 21 -16.58 -23.10 -3.10
C TYR A 21 -16.87 -22.81 -1.63
N PRO A 22 -17.65 -23.68 -0.95
CA PRO A 22 -18.14 -23.45 0.42
C PRO A 22 -17.04 -23.46 1.49
N PHE A 23 -15.83 -23.89 1.15
CA PHE A 23 -14.67 -23.82 2.05
C PHE A 23 -13.94 -22.48 2.03
N ILE A 24 -14.31 -21.57 1.13
CA ILE A 24 -13.76 -20.21 1.06
C ILE A 24 -14.68 -19.27 1.85
N ASP A 25 -14.16 -18.69 2.92
CA ASP A 25 -14.88 -17.68 3.69
C ASP A 25 -14.65 -16.29 3.08
N GLY A 26 -15.58 -15.87 2.22
CA GLY A 26 -15.52 -14.55 1.57
C GLY A 26 -15.72 -13.37 2.52
N THR A 27 -15.99 -13.60 3.82
CA THR A 27 -16.06 -12.52 4.84
C THR A 27 -14.73 -12.25 5.51
N LYS A 28 -13.71 -13.07 5.24
CA LYS A 28 -12.39 -13.02 5.85
C LYS A 28 -11.30 -12.85 4.79
N VAL A 29 -11.35 -11.75 4.07
CA VAL A 29 -10.42 -11.46 2.98
C VAL A 29 -9.32 -10.55 3.45
N GLY A 30 -8.07 -10.99 3.27
CA GLY A 30 -6.87 -10.18 3.50
C GLY A 30 -6.13 -9.90 2.21
N ILE A 31 -5.36 -8.81 2.20
CA ILE A 31 -4.51 -8.45 1.06
C ILE A 31 -3.16 -7.95 1.58
N TYR A 32 -2.08 -8.32 0.88
CA TYR A 32 -0.76 -7.77 1.18
C TYR A 32 0.03 -7.50 -0.10
N GLY A 33 1.02 -6.64 0.03
CA GLY A 33 1.92 -6.37 -1.07
C GLY A 33 3.04 -5.42 -0.71
N HIS A 34 4.07 -5.46 -1.54
CA HIS A 34 5.26 -4.63 -1.46
C HIS A 34 5.35 -3.68 -2.65
N SER A 35 5.89 -2.46 -2.47
CA SER A 35 6.09 -1.49 -3.56
C SER A 35 4.77 -1.14 -4.26
N GLY A 36 4.65 -1.39 -5.56
CA GLY A 36 3.38 -1.29 -6.29
C GLY A 36 2.26 -2.13 -5.67
N GLY A 37 2.58 -3.32 -5.14
CA GLY A 37 1.65 -4.15 -4.38
C GLY A 37 1.22 -3.51 -3.06
N GLY A 38 2.13 -2.79 -2.37
CA GLY A 38 1.80 -2.00 -1.19
C GLY A 38 0.86 -0.84 -1.51
N PHE A 39 1.08 -0.15 -2.63
CA PHE A 39 0.15 0.84 -3.14
C PHE A 39 -1.25 0.25 -3.38
N MET A 40 -1.31 -0.94 -4.01
CA MET A 40 -2.55 -1.65 -4.29
C MET A 40 -3.25 -2.10 -3.01
N SER A 41 -2.53 -2.70 -2.05
CA SER A 41 -3.10 -3.21 -0.80
C SER A 41 -3.74 -2.11 0.04
N ALA A 42 -3.08 -0.96 0.19
CA ALA A 42 -3.64 0.19 0.89
C ALA A 42 -4.85 0.78 0.14
N ALA A 43 -4.79 0.82 -1.20
CA ALA A 43 -5.93 1.28 -2.00
C ALA A 43 -7.12 0.32 -1.88
N ALA A 44 -6.89 -0.99 -1.85
CA ALA A 44 -7.92 -2.02 -1.75
C ALA A 44 -8.77 -1.85 -0.49
N ILE A 45 -8.13 -1.79 0.68
CA ILE A 45 -8.85 -1.67 1.96
C ILE A 45 -9.52 -0.30 2.13
N CYS A 46 -8.98 0.75 1.49
CA CYS A 46 -9.63 2.06 1.49
C CYS A 46 -10.78 2.18 0.47
N THR A 47 -10.75 1.38 -0.61
CA THR A 47 -11.79 1.42 -1.66
C THR A 47 -12.93 0.49 -1.33
N TYR A 48 -12.62 -0.69 -0.77
CA TYR A 48 -13.56 -1.74 -0.42
C TYR A 48 -13.46 -2.11 1.07
N PRO A 49 -13.73 -1.16 2.00
CA PRO A 49 -13.50 -1.35 3.44
C PRO A 49 -14.45 -2.34 4.12
N ASP A 50 -15.51 -2.76 3.42
CA ASP A 50 -16.44 -3.79 3.88
C ASP A 50 -16.12 -5.18 3.29
N PHE A 51 -15.18 -5.25 2.34
CA PHE A 51 -14.76 -6.49 1.72
C PHE A 51 -13.41 -6.99 2.27
N TYR A 52 -12.41 -6.10 2.38
CA TYR A 52 -11.12 -6.45 2.96
C TYR A 52 -11.11 -6.24 4.47
N SER A 53 -10.91 -7.33 5.21
CA SER A 53 -10.83 -7.31 6.68
C SER A 53 -9.43 -6.95 7.20
N ALA A 54 -8.39 -7.19 6.40
CA ALA A 54 -7.00 -6.91 6.75
C ALA A 54 -6.18 -6.54 5.52
N ALA A 55 -5.27 -5.59 5.66
CA ALA A 55 -4.30 -5.24 4.64
C ALA A 55 -2.92 -5.01 5.24
N VAL A 56 -1.88 -5.49 4.54
CA VAL A 56 -0.49 -5.17 4.85
C VAL A 56 0.12 -4.49 3.62
N SER A 57 0.60 -3.27 3.82
CA SER A 57 1.20 -2.48 2.76
C SER A 57 2.63 -2.12 3.14
N SER A 58 3.61 -2.60 2.37
CA SER A 58 5.01 -2.31 2.59
C SER A 58 5.61 -1.51 1.42
N ALA A 59 6.37 -0.45 1.76
CA ALA A 59 7.09 0.42 0.83
C ALA A 59 6.26 0.89 -0.38
N GLY A 60 4.97 1.20 -0.16
CA GLY A 60 4.03 1.54 -1.23
C GLY A 60 4.21 2.97 -1.78
N ASN A 61 4.16 3.12 -3.11
CA ASN A 61 4.17 4.42 -3.79
C ASN A 61 2.79 5.11 -3.72
N HIS A 62 2.34 5.42 -2.51
CA HIS A 62 0.99 5.89 -2.22
C HIS A 62 0.62 7.23 -2.87
N ASP A 63 1.63 8.06 -3.19
CA ASP A 63 1.45 9.31 -3.92
C ASP A 63 2.32 9.34 -5.17
N ASN A 64 1.78 8.92 -6.28
CA ASN A 64 2.49 8.85 -7.55
C ASN A 64 2.88 10.22 -8.13
N ARG A 65 2.45 11.34 -7.53
CA ARG A 65 2.91 12.69 -7.89
C ARG A 65 4.34 12.97 -7.43
N ILE A 66 4.84 12.20 -6.46
CA ILE A 66 6.21 12.29 -5.93
C ILE A 66 7.05 11.04 -6.23
N TYR A 67 6.58 10.18 -7.13
CA TYR A 67 7.27 8.98 -7.57
C TYR A 67 7.94 9.17 -8.94
N ASN A 68 8.57 8.11 -9.47
CA ASN A 68 9.25 8.12 -10.76
C ASN A 68 8.30 8.49 -11.91
N LYS A 69 8.56 9.59 -12.60
CA LYS A 69 7.65 10.12 -13.64
C LYS A 69 7.47 9.18 -14.82
N GLY A 70 8.54 8.56 -15.31
CA GLY A 70 8.45 7.61 -16.44
C GLY A 70 7.61 6.38 -16.09
N PHE A 71 7.77 5.83 -14.88
CA PHE A 71 6.91 4.75 -14.40
C PHE A 71 5.44 5.19 -14.32
N VAL A 72 5.19 6.38 -13.80
CA VAL A 72 3.83 6.90 -13.61
C VAL A 72 3.12 7.13 -14.94
N GLU A 73 3.81 7.68 -15.94
CA GLU A 73 3.27 7.88 -17.29
C GLU A 73 2.84 6.56 -17.93
N ILE A 74 3.71 5.54 -17.84
CA ILE A 74 3.45 4.23 -18.47
C ILE A 74 2.30 3.49 -17.79
N HIS A 75 2.28 3.46 -16.44
CA HIS A 75 1.37 2.59 -15.69
C HIS A 75 0.05 3.26 -15.30
N PHE A 76 0.05 4.56 -15.04
CA PHE A 76 -1.14 5.25 -14.56
C PHE A 76 -1.68 6.27 -15.54
N GLY A 77 -0.84 6.75 -16.46
CA GLY A 77 -1.17 7.79 -17.40
C GLY A 77 -1.19 9.18 -16.77
N VAL A 78 -1.04 10.17 -17.63
CA VAL A 78 -1.13 11.58 -17.28
C VAL A 78 -2.17 12.28 -18.14
N ASP A 79 -2.78 13.31 -17.57
CA ASP A 79 -3.64 14.24 -18.29
C ASP A 79 -2.88 15.53 -18.53
N GLU A 80 -2.85 15.98 -19.77
CA GLU A 80 -2.28 17.25 -20.16
C GLU A 80 -3.37 18.35 -20.15
N LYS A 81 -3.04 19.47 -19.55
CA LYS A 81 -3.85 20.68 -19.60
C LYS A 81 -3.06 21.78 -20.27
N VAL A 82 -3.54 22.19 -21.43
CA VAL A 82 -2.95 23.30 -22.18
C VAL A 82 -3.65 24.61 -21.78
N LYS A 83 -2.88 25.61 -21.39
CA LYS A 83 -3.35 26.97 -21.11
C LYS A 83 -2.66 27.94 -22.05
N THR A 84 -3.44 28.66 -22.84
CA THR A 84 -2.94 29.74 -23.67
C THR A 84 -3.34 31.07 -23.04
N GLY A 85 -2.39 31.96 -22.90
CA GLY A 85 -2.61 33.30 -22.33
C GLY A 85 -1.68 34.32 -22.99
N LYS A 86 -1.95 35.61 -22.78
CA LYS A 86 -1.09 36.69 -23.20
C LYS A 86 -0.40 37.30 -21.99
N ASP A 87 0.88 37.62 -22.12
CA ASP A 87 1.59 38.37 -21.10
C ASP A 87 1.23 39.88 -21.12
N SER A 88 1.84 40.65 -20.25
CA SER A 88 1.62 42.09 -20.14
C SER A 88 2.02 42.88 -21.39
N LEU A 89 2.76 42.28 -22.32
CA LEU A 89 3.19 42.84 -23.60
C LEU A 89 2.30 42.38 -24.77
N GLY A 90 1.28 41.57 -24.51
CA GLY A 90 0.36 41.02 -25.49
C GLY A 90 0.90 39.81 -26.26
N VAL A 91 2.06 39.26 -25.86
CA VAL A 91 2.67 38.07 -26.49
C VAL A 91 1.94 36.82 -26.01
N GLU A 92 1.54 35.94 -26.92
CA GLU A 92 0.88 34.69 -26.60
C GLU A 92 1.89 33.68 -26.05
N HIS A 93 1.56 33.07 -24.91
CA HIS A 93 2.28 32.00 -24.28
C HIS A 93 1.37 30.79 -24.09
N THR A 94 1.89 29.62 -24.45
CA THR A 94 1.22 28.34 -24.16
C THR A 94 1.97 27.64 -23.04
N THR A 95 1.28 27.31 -21.97
CA THR A 95 1.82 26.53 -20.85
C THR A 95 1.14 25.19 -20.79
N TYR A 96 1.90 24.18 -20.46
CA TYR A 96 1.47 22.79 -20.33
C TYR A 96 1.54 22.41 -18.86
N ASP A 97 0.44 21.88 -18.34
CA ASP A 97 0.36 21.35 -16.97
C ASP A 97 -0.05 19.87 -17.05
N TYR A 98 0.61 19.03 -16.28
CA TYR A 98 0.42 17.59 -16.30
C TYR A 98 -0.06 17.10 -14.94
N SER A 99 -1.10 16.28 -14.92
CA SER A 99 -1.60 15.65 -13.71
C SER A 99 -1.67 14.13 -13.85
N VAL A 100 -1.27 13.41 -12.79
CA VAL A 100 -1.35 11.95 -12.75
C VAL A 100 -2.81 11.53 -12.64
N ARG A 101 -3.26 10.60 -13.51
CA ARG A 101 -4.65 10.14 -13.55
C ARG A 101 -5.08 9.36 -12.32
N VAL A 102 -4.16 8.55 -11.76
CA VAL A 102 -4.47 7.81 -10.55
C VAL A 102 -4.46 8.74 -9.33
N ARG A 103 -5.56 8.75 -8.59
CA ARG A 103 -5.63 9.51 -7.34
C ARG A 103 -4.70 8.90 -6.30
N PRO A 104 -3.98 9.70 -5.51
CA PRO A 104 -3.13 9.18 -4.45
C PRO A 104 -3.96 8.51 -3.35
N ASN A 105 -3.38 7.50 -2.67
CA ASN A 105 -4.10 6.75 -1.63
C ASN A 105 -4.53 7.61 -0.45
N GLN A 106 -3.84 8.71 -0.14
CA GLN A 106 -4.26 9.62 0.93
C GLN A 106 -5.63 10.27 0.67
N GLU A 107 -6.09 10.36 -0.58
CA GLU A 107 -7.43 10.83 -0.89
C GLU A 107 -8.52 9.79 -0.59
N LEU A 108 -8.13 8.51 -0.46
CA LEU A 108 -8.99 7.39 -0.10
C LEU A 108 -9.07 7.17 1.42
N ALA A 109 -8.14 7.74 2.20
CA ALA A 109 -7.97 7.50 3.62
C ALA A 109 -9.26 7.67 4.45
N LYS A 110 -10.11 8.63 4.08
CA LYS A 110 -11.40 8.88 4.76
C LYS A 110 -12.36 7.68 4.72
N ASN A 111 -12.25 6.83 3.70
CA ASN A 111 -13.14 5.68 3.51
C ASN A 111 -12.66 4.45 4.29
N TYR A 112 -11.38 4.41 4.68
CA TYR A 112 -10.81 3.31 5.45
C TYR A 112 -11.54 3.11 6.78
N LYS A 113 -11.73 1.86 7.20
CA LYS A 113 -12.42 1.50 8.45
C LYS A 113 -11.46 0.92 9.49
N HIS A 114 -10.78 -0.18 9.18
CA HIS A 114 -9.91 -0.92 10.12
C HIS A 114 -8.95 -1.87 9.39
N GLY A 115 -7.96 -2.42 10.09
CA GLY A 115 -7.16 -3.55 9.64
C GLY A 115 -6.02 -3.20 8.68
N LEU A 116 -5.44 -1.99 8.74
CA LEU A 116 -4.29 -1.60 7.94
C LEU A 116 -3.00 -1.62 8.75
N LEU A 117 -2.01 -2.34 8.25
CA LEU A 117 -0.64 -2.38 8.75
C LEU A 117 0.32 -1.85 7.67
N LEU A 118 1.07 -0.82 8.02
CA LEU A 118 2.01 -0.14 7.12
C LEU A 118 3.46 -0.42 7.49
N PHE A 119 4.30 -0.61 6.47
CA PHE A 119 5.75 -0.69 6.62
C PHE A 119 6.46 0.21 5.62
N THR A 120 7.60 0.78 6.03
CA THR A 120 8.52 1.48 5.13
C THR A 120 9.96 1.34 5.61
N GLY A 121 10.90 1.24 4.68
CA GLY A 121 12.33 1.35 4.99
C GLY A 121 12.69 2.82 5.21
N ALA A 122 13.44 3.13 6.28
CA ALA A 122 13.79 4.53 6.59
C ALA A 122 14.72 5.17 5.56
N VAL A 123 15.50 4.35 4.86
CA VAL A 123 16.49 4.79 3.84
C VAL A 123 16.14 4.27 2.45
N ASP A 124 14.84 4.06 2.18
CA ASP A 124 14.33 3.65 0.87
C ASP A 124 14.56 4.76 -0.17
N ASN A 125 15.42 4.45 -1.15
CA ASN A 125 15.78 5.35 -2.25
C ASN A 125 15.00 5.05 -3.55
N THR A 126 14.20 4.01 -3.57
CA THR A 126 13.32 3.65 -4.70
C THR A 126 11.94 4.25 -4.52
N VAL A 127 11.29 3.94 -3.39
CA VAL A 127 10.03 4.56 -2.99
C VAL A 127 10.26 5.36 -1.72
N ASN A 128 10.51 6.64 -1.86
CA ASN A 128 10.80 7.51 -0.73
C ASN A 128 9.76 7.35 0.39
N PRO A 129 10.19 7.19 1.66
CA PRO A 129 9.29 7.02 2.82
C PRO A 129 8.21 8.09 2.94
N ALA A 130 8.42 9.27 2.34
CA ALA A 130 7.42 10.32 2.26
C ALA A 130 6.09 9.84 1.62
N ASN A 131 6.12 8.82 0.77
CA ASN A 131 4.91 8.19 0.23
C ASN A 131 4.03 7.63 1.35
N THR A 132 4.62 6.81 2.22
CA THR A 132 3.91 6.23 3.38
C THR A 132 3.52 7.32 4.38
N LEU A 133 4.42 8.26 4.68
CA LEU A 133 4.14 9.35 5.63
C LEU A 133 2.99 10.27 5.18
N ARG A 134 2.82 10.50 3.88
CA ARG A 134 1.66 11.25 3.36
C ARG A 134 0.35 10.51 3.57
N LEU A 135 0.34 9.19 3.38
CA LEU A 135 -0.84 8.36 3.69
C LEU A 135 -1.15 8.37 5.18
N VAL A 136 -0.14 8.19 6.03
CA VAL A 136 -0.25 8.26 7.50
C VAL A 136 -0.86 9.60 7.95
N HIS A 137 -0.34 10.71 7.42
CA HIS A 137 -0.90 12.03 7.73
C HIS A 137 -2.39 12.13 7.38
N ALA A 138 -2.79 11.58 6.24
CA ALA A 138 -4.20 11.60 5.83
C ALA A 138 -5.09 10.70 6.69
N LEU A 139 -4.58 9.53 7.12
CA LEU A 139 -5.28 8.65 8.04
C LEU A 139 -5.48 9.32 9.40
N ILE A 140 -4.45 9.95 9.95
CA ILE A 140 -4.54 10.71 11.21
C ILE A 140 -5.58 11.85 11.08
N LYS A 141 -5.55 12.62 10.00
CA LYS A 141 -6.54 13.69 9.75
C LYS A 141 -7.97 13.19 9.59
N ALA A 142 -8.15 11.94 9.25
CA ALA A 142 -9.44 11.28 9.11
C ALA A 142 -9.85 10.48 10.35
N ASP A 143 -9.14 10.66 11.48
CA ASP A 143 -9.38 9.98 12.76
C ASP A 143 -9.40 8.45 12.62
N LYS A 144 -8.44 7.88 11.84
CA LYS A 144 -8.34 6.46 11.56
C LYS A 144 -7.29 5.79 12.44
N ASP A 145 -7.62 4.60 12.95
CA ASP A 145 -6.71 3.74 13.70
C ASP A 145 -5.99 2.76 12.76
N PHE A 146 -4.66 2.70 12.83
CA PHE A 146 -3.80 1.87 12.00
C PHE A 146 -2.46 1.63 12.68
N ASP A 147 -1.77 0.56 12.28
CA ASP A 147 -0.41 0.27 12.73
C ASP A 147 0.62 0.67 11.66
N MET A 148 1.78 1.16 12.10
CA MET A 148 2.90 1.49 11.22
C MET A 148 4.24 1.15 11.85
N PHE A 149 5.14 0.59 11.03
CA PHE A 149 6.55 0.37 11.38
C PHE A 149 7.48 1.00 10.35
N VAL A 150 8.49 1.71 10.86
CA VAL A 150 9.62 2.21 10.08
C VAL A 150 10.81 1.31 10.38
N LEU A 151 11.39 0.68 9.38
CA LEU A 151 12.55 -0.19 9.51
C LEU A 151 13.84 0.63 9.29
N PRO A 152 14.60 0.95 10.34
CA PRO A 152 15.61 2.03 10.31
C PRO A 152 16.76 1.82 9.32
N LYS A 153 17.18 0.58 9.09
CA LYS A 153 18.31 0.23 8.22
C LYS A 153 17.89 -0.25 6.84
N CYS A 154 16.58 -0.40 6.59
CA CYS A 154 16.09 -0.95 5.34
C CYS A 154 15.96 0.10 4.24
N THR A 155 16.37 -0.30 3.04
CA THR A 155 16.12 0.37 1.77
C THR A 155 14.73 -0.03 1.23
N HIS A 156 14.60 -0.21 -0.08
CA HIS A 156 13.35 -0.69 -0.68
C HIS A 156 13.03 -2.14 -0.33
N GLY A 157 14.04 -3.00 -0.21
CA GLY A 157 13.90 -4.37 0.31
C GLY A 157 14.11 -4.44 1.81
N PHE A 158 13.45 -5.40 2.46
CA PHE A 158 13.70 -5.74 3.86
C PHE A 158 14.60 -6.97 3.91
N PHE A 159 15.50 -7.02 4.86
CA PHE A 159 16.50 -8.10 4.96
C PHE A 159 16.91 -8.36 6.40
N GLY A 160 17.39 -9.60 6.65
CA GLY A 160 17.88 -10.05 7.95
C GLY A 160 16.79 -9.95 9.02
N GLU A 161 17.14 -9.44 10.20
CA GLU A 161 16.22 -9.29 11.33
C GLU A 161 14.97 -8.46 10.99
N SER A 162 15.12 -7.47 10.12
CA SER A 162 14.00 -6.62 9.69
C SER A 162 12.99 -7.36 8.83
N GLU A 163 13.44 -8.28 7.98
CA GLU A 163 12.59 -9.14 7.17
C GLU A 163 11.82 -10.12 8.06
N VAL A 164 12.51 -10.81 8.98
CA VAL A 164 11.88 -11.71 9.95
C VAL A 164 10.83 -10.95 10.79
N PHE A 165 11.18 -9.75 11.28
CA PHE A 165 10.23 -8.92 12.02
C PHE A 165 9.00 -8.56 11.18
N PHE A 166 9.20 -8.15 9.92
CA PHE A 166 8.12 -7.80 9.00
C PHE A 166 7.19 -8.99 8.76
N GLU A 167 7.74 -10.17 8.44
CA GLU A 167 6.95 -11.38 8.18
C GLU A 167 6.12 -11.79 9.39
N HIS A 168 6.73 -11.83 10.59
CA HIS A 168 6.01 -12.15 11.81
C HIS A 168 4.89 -11.16 12.13
N LYS A 169 5.15 -9.86 11.95
CA LYS A 169 4.11 -8.84 12.14
C LYS A 169 2.97 -9.01 11.14
N MET A 170 3.28 -9.34 9.89
CA MET A 170 2.28 -9.61 8.86
C MET A 170 1.44 -10.84 9.21
N TRP A 171 2.08 -11.96 9.58
CA TRP A 171 1.35 -13.19 9.95
C TRP A 171 0.45 -12.98 11.17
N ARG A 172 0.95 -12.33 12.21
CA ARG A 172 0.17 -11.98 13.40
C ARG A 172 -1.01 -11.08 13.08
N HIS A 173 -0.82 -10.11 12.19
CA HIS A 173 -1.89 -9.23 11.74
C HIS A 173 -3.03 -10.01 11.07
N PHE A 174 -2.70 -10.90 10.16
CA PHE A 174 -3.69 -11.76 9.51
C PHE A 174 -4.30 -12.80 10.45
N ALA A 175 -3.51 -13.46 11.31
CA ALA A 175 -4.02 -14.41 12.28
C ALA A 175 -5.07 -13.77 13.19
N ARG A 176 -4.79 -12.59 13.72
CA ARG A 176 -5.72 -11.85 14.58
C ARG A 176 -7.00 -11.44 13.85
N LEU A 177 -6.88 -10.83 12.69
CA LEU A 177 -8.01 -10.19 12.01
C LEU A 177 -8.85 -11.17 11.18
N LEU A 178 -8.23 -12.20 10.61
CA LEU A 178 -8.95 -13.17 9.77
C LEU A 178 -9.37 -14.44 10.54
N LEU A 179 -8.55 -14.88 11.51
CA LEU A 179 -8.78 -16.14 12.22
C LEU A 179 -9.20 -15.94 13.68
N ASN A 180 -9.14 -14.71 14.20
CA ASN A 180 -9.27 -14.40 15.62
C ASN A 180 -8.30 -15.23 16.48
N ASP A 181 -7.12 -15.50 15.94
CA ASP A 181 -6.05 -16.25 16.58
C ASP A 181 -5.03 -15.31 17.21
N HIS A 182 -4.93 -15.35 18.53
CA HIS A 182 -4.01 -14.57 19.34
C HIS A 182 -2.83 -15.41 19.88
N SER A 183 -2.71 -16.66 19.50
CA SER A 183 -1.65 -17.57 19.99
C SER A 183 -0.24 -17.12 19.58
N ALA A 184 -0.13 -16.34 18.48
CA ALA A 184 1.12 -15.78 17.99
C ALA A 184 1.48 -14.41 18.59
N ASP A 185 0.84 -13.99 19.70
CA ASP A 185 1.05 -12.66 20.32
C ASP A 185 2.30 -12.57 21.20
N ALA A 186 3.04 -13.67 21.34
CA ALA A 186 4.34 -13.68 22.02
C ALA A 186 5.40 -12.86 21.28
N ASP A 187 6.49 -12.55 21.97
CA ASP A 187 7.65 -11.89 21.36
C ASP A 187 8.21 -12.70 20.18
N ILE A 188 8.74 -12.00 19.20
CA ILE A 188 9.37 -12.60 18.06
C ILE A 188 10.77 -13.06 18.46
N ASP A 189 11.02 -14.37 18.43
CA ASP A 189 12.36 -14.92 18.62
C ASP A 189 13.17 -14.84 17.31
N LEU A 190 13.76 -13.67 17.07
CA LEU A 190 14.55 -13.41 15.87
C LEU A 190 15.74 -14.35 15.74
N ASN A 191 16.36 -14.74 16.85
CA ASN A 191 17.56 -15.62 16.83
C ASN A 191 17.21 -17.00 16.29
N LYS A 192 16.07 -17.55 16.65
CA LYS A 192 15.62 -18.85 16.16
C LYS A 192 15.50 -18.90 14.63
N TYR A 193 14.94 -17.85 14.04
CA TYR A 193 14.73 -17.77 12.59
C TYR A 193 16.02 -17.48 11.82
N MET A 194 16.91 -16.66 12.37
CA MET A 194 18.24 -16.41 11.77
C MET A 194 19.08 -17.68 11.68
N ILE A 195 19.06 -18.54 12.70
CA ILE A 195 19.77 -19.84 12.70
C ILE A 195 19.17 -20.80 11.64
N GLU A 196 17.86 -20.79 11.44
CA GLU A 196 17.21 -21.62 10.43
C GLU A 196 17.55 -21.18 9.00
N ASP A 197 17.66 -19.87 8.74
CA ASP A 197 18.04 -19.33 7.44
C ASP A 197 19.50 -19.64 7.09
N GLU A 198 20.42 -19.52 8.06
CA GLU A 198 21.84 -19.91 7.88
C GLU A 198 22.02 -21.40 7.57
N ARG A 199 21.14 -22.27 8.06
CA ARG A 199 21.18 -23.71 7.77
C ARG A 199 20.61 -24.07 6.40
N ARG A 200 19.88 -23.17 5.76
CA ARG A 200 19.28 -23.36 4.43
C ARG A 200 20.14 -22.82 3.29
N ARG A 201 21.16 -22.05 3.60
CA ARG A 201 22.19 -21.53 2.66
C ARG A 201 23.38 -22.47 2.60
#